data_ff2e6cdec02260368f5453f62733c5b8
#
_entry.id   ff2e6cdec02260368f5453f62733c5b8
#
_cell.length_a   1.000
_cell.length_b   1.000
_cell.length_c   1.000
_cell.angle_alpha   90.00
_cell.angle_beta   90.00
_cell.angle_gamma   90.00
#
_symmetry.space_group_name_H-M   'P 1'
#
loop_
_entity.id
_entity.type
_entity.pdbx_description
1 polymer ?
#
loop_
_entity_poly.entity_id
_entity_poly.type
_entity_poly.pdbx_seq_one_letter_code
_entity_poly.pdbx_strand_id
1 'polypeptide(L)'
;MKSRNTVIRSMHDLGLAAWFGGGLMGAVGLNGAAANAKDPVERLTLSSLGWAKWAPVQVAAIVVHGIGGVGLIVSNKGRLASQQEGRVNTGVKLAVTVAAAGTTLWSGLAGARMAEHASEGAEGTTEPGSSSSQALASAQRQQKVLQWVTPVLTGVLIVLEIGRAHV
;
A
#
# COMPACT_ATOMS: atom_id res chain seq x y z
N MET A 1 -21.97 -24.22 1.82
CA MET A 1 -21.61 -23.08 0.95
C MET A 1 -21.38 -21.78 1.71
N LYS A 2 -22.12 -21.47 2.80
CA LYS A 2 -21.94 -20.20 3.57
C LYS A 2 -20.53 -20.02 4.19
N SER A 3 -19.91 -21.07 4.76
CA SER A 3 -18.60 -20.98 5.43
C SER A 3 -17.44 -20.65 4.47
N ARG A 4 -17.43 -21.21 3.27
CA ARG A 4 -16.38 -20.94 2.26
C ARG A 4 -16.39 -19.50 1.80
N ASN A 5 -17.57 -18.87 1.63
CA ASN A 5 -17.68 -17.47 1.27
C ASN A 5 -17.18 -16.55 2.39
N THR A 6 -17.37 -16.94 3.66
CA THR A 6 -16.86 -16.19 4.81
C THR A 6 -15.34 -16.17 4.81
N VAL A 7 -14.67 -17.32 4.62
CA VAL A 7 -13.19 -17.37 4.59
C VAL A 7 -12.63 -16.50 3.46
N ILE A 8 -13.15 -16.63 2.23
CA ILE A 8 -12.72 -15.84 1.07
C ILE A 8 -12.90 -14.34 1.33
N ARG A 9 -14.04 -13.93 1.91
CA ARG A 9 -14.29 -12.54 2.30
C ARG A 9 -13.31 -12.07 3.36
N SER A 10 -13.10 -12.86 4.42
CA SER A 10 -12.14 -12.52 5.47
C SER A 10 -10.72 -12.35 4.94
N MET A 11 -10.28 -13.20 4.02
CA MET A 11 -8.97 -13.03 3.35
C MET A 11 -8.90 -11.70 2.60
N HIS A 12 -9.94 -11.39 1.81
CA HIS A 12 -10.01 -10.14 1.06
C HIS A 12 -9.95 -8.93 1.98
N ASP A 13 -10.77 -8.90 3.02
CA ASP A 13 -10.91 -7.75 3.92
C ASP A 13 -9.68 -7.58 4.83
N LEU A 14 -9.15 -8.68 5.40
CA LEU A 14 -7.94 -8.63 6.25
C LEU A 14 -6.69 -8.25 5.45
N GLY A 15 -6.55 -8.78 4.22
CA GLY A 15 -5.46 -8.37 3.34
C GLY A 15 -5.50 -6.88 3.04
N LEU A 16 -6.69 -6.33 2.72
CA LEU A 16 -6.87 -4.90 2.47
C LEU A 16 -6.60 -4.06 3.72
N ALA A 17 -7.10 -4.48 4.89
CA ALA A 17 -6.88 -3.78 6.15
C ALA A 17 -5.39 -3.73 6.53
N ALA A 18 -4.66 -4.84 6.36
CA ALA A 18 -3.22 -4.89 6.59
C ALA A 18 -2.44 -3.99 5.61
N TRP A 19 -2.82 -4.00 4.32
CA TRP A 19 -2.20 -3.16 3.29
C TRP A 19 -2.40 -1.67 3.58
N PHE A 20 -3.65 -1.25 3.87
CA PHE A 20 -3.99 0.12 4.26
C PHE A 20 -3.29 0.55 5.55
N GLY A 21 -3.47 -0.23 6.62
CA GLY A 21 -2.96 0.10 7.95
C GLY A 21 -1.44 0.14 8.01
N GLY A 22 -0.78 -0.82 7.33
CA GLY A 22 0.68 -0.85 7.25
C GLY A 22 1.25 0.31 6.44
N GLY A 23 0.62 0.67 5.31
CA GLY A 23 1.00 1.85 4.52
C GLY A 23 0.86 3.16 5.31
N LEU A 24 -0.28 3.34 5.97
CA LEU A 24 -0.55 4.53 6.79
C LEU A 24 0.39 4.61 8.01
N MET A 25 0.57 3.50 8.73
CA MET A 25 1.49 3.43 9.87
C MET A 25 2.93 3.69 9.45
N GLY A 26 3.34 3.17 8.29
CA GLY A 26 4.67 3.41 7.76
C GLY A 26 4.92 4.88 7.42
N ALA A 27 3.94 5.55 6.78
CA ALA A 27 4.05 6.96 6.44
C ALA A 27 4.07 7.86 7.69
N VAL A 28 3.18 7.62 8.64
CA VAL A 28 3.01 8.47 9.84
C VAL A 28 3.96 8.05 10.96
N GLY A 29 3.92 6.77 11.34
CA GLY A 29 4.65 6.28 12.51
C GLY A 29 6.12 6.02 12.22
N LEU A 30 6.43 5.16 11.25
CA LEU A 30 7.83 4.80 10.96
C LEU A 30 8.63 5.99 10.42
N ASN A 31 8.14 6.63 9.34
CA ASN A 31 8.83 7.76 8.74
C ASN A 31 8.88 8.96 9.69
N GLY A 32 7.81 9.22 10.45
CA GLY A 32 7.77 10.26 11.46
C GLY A 32 8.75 10.02 12.61
N ALA A 33 8.86 8.79 13.10
CA ALA A 33 9.83 8.44 14.14
C ALA A 33 11.28 8.53 13.61
N ALA A 34 11.54 7.99 12.43
CA ALA A 34 12.86 8.03 11.80
C ALA A 34 13.33 9.48 11.54
N ALA A 35 12.42 10.38 11.15
CA ALA A 35 12.72 11.79 10.92
C ALA A 35 13.23 12.53 12.18
N ASN A 36 12.95 12.02 13.39
CA ASN A 36 13.42 12.59 14.66
C ASN A 36 14.85 12.13 15.04
N ALA A 37 15.47 11.20 14.31
CA ALA A 37 16.86 10.86 14.54
C ALA A 37 17.76 12.08 14.31
N LYS A 38 18.77 12.27 15.18
CA LYS A 38 19.67 13.43 15.11
C LYS A 38 20.62 13.34 13.91
N ASP A 39 21.12 12.13 13.63
CA ASP A 39 22.01 11.87 12.52
C ASP A 39 21.21 11.77 11.20
N PRO A 40 21.54 12.58 10.18
CA PRO A 40 20.91 12.53 8.86
C PRO A 40 20.99 11.15 8.17
N VAL A 41 22.09 10.41 8.38
CA VAL A 41 22.26 9.04 7.84
C VAL A 41 21.35 8.06 8.58
N GLU A 42 21.24 8.20 9.89
CA GLU A 42 20.37 7.36 10.72
C GLU A 42 18.88 7.49 10.32
N ARG A 43 18.41 8.70 9.95
CA ARG A 43 17.02 8.93 9.48
C ARG A 43 16.68 8.02 8.30
N LEU A 44 17.52 8.00 7.28
CA LEU A 44 17.29 7.16 6.09
C LEU A 44 17.47 5.68 6.40
N THR A 45 18.46 5.34 7.21
CA THR A 45 18.75 3.95 7.58
C THR A 45 17.58 3.33 8.36
N LEU A 46 17.04 4.01 9.36
CA LEU A 46 15.92 3.54 10.16
C LEU A 46 14.65 3.38 9.32
N SER A 47 14.33 4.37 8.49
CA SER A 47 13.18 4.28 7.57
C SER A 47 13.34 3.11 6.61
N SER A 48 14.48 3.00 5.93
CA SER A 48 14.76 1.93 4.97
C SER A 48 14.69 0.55 5.61
N LEU A 49 15.29 0.38 6.79
CA LEU A 49 15.24 -0.88 7.54
C LEU A 49 13.83 -1.27 7.95
N GLY A 50 13.04 -0.32 8.43
CA GLY A 50 11.65 -0.56 8.83
C GLY A 50 10.78 -0.98 7.64
N TRP A 51 10.89 -0.28 6.50
CA TRP A 51 10.19 -0.65 5.28
C TRP A 51 10.65 -2.00 4.72
N ALA A 52 11.94 -2.31 4.76
CA ALA A 52 12.46 -3.62 4.33
C ALA A 52 11.90 -4.77 5.18
N LYS A 53 11.73 -4.57 6.49
CA LYS A 53 11.09 -5.55 7.39
C LYS A 53 9.58 -5.68 7.13
N TRP A 54 8.91 -4.60 6.76
CA TRP A 54 7.48 -4.60 6.45
C TRP A 54 7.17 -5.17 5.06
N ALA A 55 8.06 -5.03 4.09
CA ALA A 55 7.82 -5.40 2.69
C ALA A 55 7.27 -6.83 2.48
N PRO A 56 7.79 -7.90 3.12
CA PRO A 56 7.23 -9.24 2.97
C PRO A 56 5.79 -9.35 3.51
N VAL A 57 5.48 -8.66 4.61
CA VAL A 57 4.11 -8.62 5.18
C VAL A 57 3.16 -7.90 4.22
N GLN A 58 3.61 -6.80 3.62
CA GLN A 58 2.83 -6.05 2.64
C GLN A 58 2.55 -6.87 1.38
N VAL A 59 3.55 -7.58 0.87
CA VAL A 59 3.36 -8.50 -0.27
C VAL A 59 2.35 -9.59 0.08
N ALA A 60 2.48 -10.22 1.24
CA ALA A 60 1.52 -11.21 1.71
C ALA A 60 0.09 -10.64 1.82
N ALA A 61 -0.06 -9.43 2.35
CA ALA A 61 -1.36 -8.74 2.46
C ALA A 61 -2.01 -8.52 1.09
N ILE A 62 -1.24 -8.05 0.10
CA ILE A 62 -1.69 -7.85 -1.28
C ILE A 62 -2.12 -9.17 -1.92
N VAL A 63 -1.31 -10.22 -1.77
CA VAL A 63 -1.60 -11.56 -2.32
C VAL A 63 -2.88 -12.13 -1.69
N VAL A 64 -3.02 -12.06 -0.37
CA VAL A 64 -4.20 -12.54 0.35
C VAL A 64 -5.45 -11.76 -0.07
N HIS A 65 -5.37 -10.43 -0.19
CA HIS A 65 -6.44 -9.59 -0.75
C HIS A 65 -6.82 -10.02 -2.16
N GLY A 66 -5.84 -10.21 -3.04
CA GLY A 66 -6.05 -10.61 -4.43
C GLY A 66 -6.71 -11.99 -4.56
N ILE A 67 -6.24 -12.99 -3.80
CA ILE A 67 -6.84 -14.35 -3.78
C ILE A 67 -8.30 -14.26 -3.29
N GLY A 68 -8.55 -13.51 -2.20
CA GLY A 68 -9.88 -13.26 -1.70
C GLY A 68 -10.78 -12.60 -2.74
N GLY A 69 -10.29 -11.57 -3.44
CA GLY A 69 -11.01 -10.86 -4.49
C GLY A 69 -11.39 -11.75 -5.66
N VAL A 70 -10.45 -12.54 -6.19
CA VAL A 70 -10.72 -13.53 -7.25
C VAL A 70 -11.76 -14.56 -6.78
N GLY A 71 -11.61 -15.07 -5.55
CA GLY A 71 -12.59 -16.01 -4.97
C GLY A 71 -13.99 -15.42 -4.87
N LEU A 72 -14.13 -14.14 -4.51
CA LEU A 72 -15.41 -13.44 -4.48
C LEU A 72 -16.03 -13.27 -5.88
N ILE A 73 -15.23 -12.93 -6.89
CA ILE A 73 -15.67 -12.83 -8.28
C ILE A 73 -16.21 -14.19 -8.77
N VAL A 74 -15.44 -15.25 -8.58
CA VAL A 74 -15.82 -16.61 -8.99
C VAL A 74 -17.10 -17.07 -8.27
N SER A 75 -17.21 -16.80 -6.97
CA SER A 75 -18.39 -17.20 -6.16
C SER A 75 -19.66 -16.43 -6.56
N ASN A 76 -19.52 -15.23 -7.12
CA ASN A 76 -20.63 -14.36 -7.51
C ASN A 76 -20.83 -14.24 -9.02
N LYS A 77 -20.20 -15.11 -9.83
CA LYS A 77 -20.22 -15.02 -11.30
C LYS A 77 -21.64 -14.95 -11.90
N GLY A 78 -22.60 -15.70 -11.35
CA GLY A 78 -23.99 -15.66 -11.82
C GLY A 78 -24.66 -14.31 -11.61
N ARG A 79 -24.48 -13.70 -10.44
CA ARG A 79 -24.97 -12.35 -10.14
C ARG A 79 -24.29 -11.29 -11.00
N LEU A 80 -22.98 -11.40 -11.20
CA LEU A 80 -22.24 -10.50 -12.08
C LEU A 80 -22.69 -10.60 -13.54
N ALA A 81 -23.09 -11.80 -14.01
CA ALA A 81 -23.61 -11.97 -15.36
C ALA A 81 -24.97 -11.27 -15.56
N SER A 82 -25.83 -11.25 -14.54
CA SER A 82 -27.21 -10.72 -14.63
C SER A 82 -27.36 -9.26 -14.20
N GLN A 83 -26.42 -8.69 -13.40
CA GLN A 83 -26.55 -7.35 -12.82
C GLN A 83 -25.44 -6.41 -13.33
N GLN A 84 -25.83 -5.40 -14.12
CA GLN A 84 -24.90 -4.42 -14.66
C GLN A 84 -24.19 -3.61 -13.58
N GLU A 85 -24.91 -3.15 -12.56
CA GLU A 85 -24.33 -2.41 -11.42
C GLU A 85 -23.26 -3.23 -10.69
N GLY A 86 -23.49 -4.54 -10.53
CA GLY A 86 -22.51 -5.46 -9.96
C GLY A 86 -21.22 -5.52 -10.74
N ARG A 87 -21.30 -5.54 -12.08
CA ARG A 87 -20.11 -5.51 -12.98
C ARG A 87 -19.34 -4.20 -12.88
N VAL A 88 -20.06 -3.07 -12.97
CA VAL A 88 -19.42 -1.74 -12.90
C VAL A 88 -18.68 -1.58 -11.58
N ASN A 89 -19.33 -1.89 -10.46
CA ASN A 89 -18.70 -1.75 -9.15
C ASN A 89 -17.49 -2.68 -8.99
N THR A 90 -17.56 -3.93 -9.48
CA THR A 90 -16.41 -4.85 -9.46
C THR A 90 -15.29 -4.34 -10.33
N GLY A 91 -15.60 -3.77 -11.49
CA GLY A 91 -14.63 -3.14 -12.39
C GLY A 91 -13.92 -1.94 -11.74
N VAL A 92 -14.66 -1.06 -11.06
CA VAL A 92 -14.08 0.08 -10.34
C VAL A 92 -13.14 -0.40 -9.24
N LYS A 93 -13.56 -1.36 -8.41
CA LYS A 93 -12.71 -1.93 -7.34
C LYS A 93 -11.44 -2.55 -7.90
N LEU A 94 -11.55 -3.32 -8.98
CA LEU A 94 -10.39 -3.93 -9.64
C LEU A 94 -9.42 -2.85 -10.16
N ALA A 95 -9.93 -1.80 -10.80
CA ALA A 95 -9.11 -0.70 -11.30
C ALA A 95 -8.37 0.02 -10.17
N VAL A 96 -9.05 0.31 -9.06
CA VAL A 96 -8.43 0.95 -7.89
C VAL A 96 -7.41 0.00 -7.22
N THR A 97 -7.70 -1.32 -7.14
CA THR A 97 -6.75 -2.32 -6.61
C THR A 97 -5.48 -2.38 -7.45
N VAL A 98 -5.60 -2.39 -8.78
CA VAL A 98 -4.44 -2.39 -9.69
C VAL A 98 -3.65 -1.10 -9.55
N ALA A 99 -4.31 0.05 -9.46
CA ALA A 99 -3.65 1.33 -9.22
C ALA A 99 -2.89 1.35 -7.87
N ALA A 100 -3.52 0.85 -6.80
CA ALA A 100 -2.90 0.74 -5.48
C ALA A 100 -1.69 -0.21 -5.50
N ALA A 101 -1.78 -1.35 -6.18
CA ALA A 101 -0.67 -2.29 -6.34
C ALA A 101 0.49 -1.68 -7.14
N GLY A 102 0.18 -0.96 -8.22
CA GLY A 102 1.16 -0.25 -9.04
C GLY A 102 1.90 0.85 -8.26
N THR A 103 1.16 1.66 -7.48
CA THR A 103 1.76 2.69 -6.63
C THR A 103 2.57 2.09 -5.49
N THR A 104 2.15 0.96 -4.92
CA THR A 104 2.93 0.23 -3.91
C THR A 104 4.25 -0.28 -4.48
N LEU A 105 4.22 -0.88 -5.66
CA LEU A 105 5.43 -1.34 -6.34
C LEU A 105 6.38 -0.17 -6.63
N TRP A 106 5.86 0.92 -7.16
CA TRP A 106 6.66 2.12 -7.44
C TRP A 106 7.26 2.70 -6.15
N SER A 107 6.47 2.80 -5.07
CA SER A 107 6.97 3.21 -3.75
C SER A 107 8.09 2.29 -3.25
N GLY A 108 7.96 0.97 -3.44
CA GLY A 108 9.02 0.01 -3.11
C GLY A 108 10.31 0.24 -3.90
N LEU A 109 10.21 0.52 -5.20
CA LEU A 109 11.38 0.84 -6.05
C LEU A 109 12.04 2.17 -5.66
N ALA A 110 11.25 3.19 -5.34
CA ALA A 110 11.77 4.46 -4.83
C ALA A 110 12.46 4.27 -3.47
N GLY A 111 11.84 3.48 -2.56
CA GLY A 111 12.43 3.15 -1.26
C GLY A 111 13.74 2.35 -1.37
N ALA A 112 13.85 1.42 -2.32
CA ALA A 112 15.10 0.70 -2.58
C ALA A 112 16.23 1.66 -3.02
N ARG A 113 15.93 2.60 -3.92
CA ARG A 113 16.91 3.64 -4.31
C ARG A 113 17.32 4.52 -3.14
N MET A 114 16.39 4.89 -2.27
CA MET A 114 16.71 5.64 -1.05
C MET A 114 17.63 4.83 -0.12
N ALA A 115 17.40 3.52 0.01
CA ALA A 115 18.26 2.64 0.82
C ALA A 115 19.68 2.53 0.27
N GLU A 116 19.84 2.45 -1.06
CA GLU A 116 21.16 2.45 -1.74
C GLU A 116 21.98 3.72 -1.45
N HIS A 117 21.29 4.85 -1.25
CA HIS A 117 21.91 6.16 -1.01
C HIS A 117 21.79 6.63 0.45
N ALA A 118 21.43 5.74 1.39
CA ALA A 118 21.15 6.12 2.78
C ALA A 118 22.38 6.76 3.48
N SER A 119 23.59 6.38 3.08
CA SER A 119 24.85 6.95 3.61
C SER A 119 25.08 8.43 3.28
N GLU A 120 24.34 9.00 2.32
CA GLU A 120 24.42 10.43 2.00
C GLU A 120 23.74 11.30 3.06
N GLY A 121 22.81 10.71 3.85
CA GLY A 121 21.98 11.45 4.80
C GLY A 121 20.94 12.35 4.12
N ALA A 122 20.00 12.83 4.91
CA ALA A 122 18.95 13.74 4.44
C ALA A 122 18.37 14.58 5.58
N GLU A 123 17.65 15.67 5.24
CA GLU A 123 16.96 16.51 6.22
C GLU A 123 15.80 15.78 6.89
N GLY A 124 15.11 14.93 6.13
CA GLY A 124 14.03 14.06 6.61
C GLY A 124 13.99 12.76 5.82
N THR A 125 13.07 11.87 6.15
CA THR A 125 12.94 10.59 5.44
C THR A 125 12.56 10.77 3.96
N THR A 126 11.78 11.82 3.66
CA THR A 126 11.34 12.16 2.30
C THR A 126 11.75 13.58 1.88
N GLU A 127 12.61 14.21 2.65
CA GLU A 127 13.13 15.57 2.44
C GLU A 127 14.64 15.51 2.14
N PRO A 128 15.03 15.83 0.88
CA PRO A 128 16.45 15.85 0.49
C PRO A 128 17.24 16.89 1.29
N GLY A 129 18.46 16.56 1.67
CA GLY A 129 19.42 17.52 2.19
C GLY A 129 20.14 18.27 1.07
N SER A 130 20.86 19.32 1.45
CA SER A 130 21.65 20.13 0.50
C SER A 130 22.78 19.35 -0.19
N SER A 131 23.25 18.27 0.44
CA SER A 131 24.30 17.36 -0.07
C SER A 131 23.75 16.11 -0.76
N SER A 132 22.43 15.91 -0.79
CA SER A 132 21.82 14.73 -1.41
C SER A 132 22.10 14.70 -2.91
N SER A 133 22.51 13.52 -3.42
CA SER A 133 22.64 13.29 -4.86
C SER A 133 21.30 13.50 -5.58
N GLN A 134 21.36 13.74 -6.89
CA GLN A 134 20.15 13.85 -7.70
C GLN A 134 19.30 12.56 -7.66
N ALA A 135 19.95 11.40 -7.55
CA ALA A 135 19.30 10.11 -7.46
C ALA A 135 18.48 9.99 -6.16
N LEU A 136 19.10 10.29 -5.01
CA LEU A 136 18.44 10.30 -3.71
C LEU A 136 17.31 11.33 -3.68
N ALA A 137 17.58 12.56 -4.06
CA ALA A 137 16.60 13.64 -4.05
C ALA A 137 15.39 13.36 -4.95
N SER A 138 15.59 12.71 -6.10
CA SER A 138 14.49 12.28 -6.98
C SER A 138 13.66 11.18 -6.33
N ALA A 139 14.29 10.16 -5.74
CA ALA A 139 13.61 9.07 -5.05
C ALA A 139 12.79 9.57 -3.85
N GLN A 140 13.36 10.49 -3.04
CA GLN A 140 12.65 11.08 -1.89
C GLN A 140 11.44 11.92 -2.32
N ARG A 141 11.56 12.74 -3.38
CA ARG A 141 10.41 13.51 -3.91
C ARG A 141 9.29 12.61 -4.40
N GLN A 142 9.61 11.50 -5.06
CA GLN A 142 8.62 10.49 -5.45
C GLN A 142 7.97 9.86 -4.21
N GLN A 143 8.79 9.43 -3.26
CA GLN A 143 8.32 8.79 -2.04
C GLN A 143 7.44 9.71 -1.19
N LYS A 144 7.72 11.00 -1.16
CA LYS A 144 6.90 12.02 -0.48
C LYS A 144 5.43 12.00 -0.93
N VAL A 145 5.19 11.74 -2.21
CA VAL A 145 3.84 11.62 -2.75
C VAL A 145 3.30 10.20 -2.60
N LEU A 146 4.08 9.20 -2.99
CA LEU A 146 3.65 7.81 -3.03
C LEU A 146 3.25 7.25 -1.66
N GLN A 147 3.91 7.68 -0.58
CA GLN A 147 3.57 7.26 0.78
C GLN A 147 2.13 7.61 1.19
N TRP A 148 1.50 8.58 0.53
CA TRP A 148 0.11 8.98 0.76
C TRP A 148 -0.86 8.41 -0.27
N VAL A 149 -0.42 8.27 -1.53
CA VAL A 149 -1.28 7.76 -2.62
C VAL A 149 -1.75 6.34 -2.33
N THR A 150 -0.87 5.45 -1.89
CA THR A 150 -1.23 4.05 -1.56
C THR A 150 -2.27 3.97 -0.42
N PRO A 151 -2.10 4.61 0.75
CA PRO A 151 -3.13 4.62 1.80
C PRO A 151 -4.45 5.24 1.33
N VAL A 152 -4.42 6.30 0.52
CA VAL A 152 -5.65 6.90 -0.02
C VAL A 152 -6.39 5.92 -0.90
N LEU A 153 -5.72 5.26 -1.86
CA LEU A 153 -6.34 4.29 -2.76
C LEU A 153 -6.90 3.08 -2.00
N THR A 154 -6.14 2.54 -1.06
CA THR A 154 -6.60 1.40 -0.23
C THR A 154 -7.71 1.80 0.74
N GLY A 155 -7.70 3.04 1.25
CA GLY A 155 -8.79 3.61 2.04
C GLY A 155 -10.08 3.75 1.22
N VAL A 156 -9.98 4.22 -0.03
CA VAL A 156 -11.12 4.25 -0.98
C VAL A 156 -11.68 2.83 -1.20
N LEU A 157 -10.81 1.82 -1.36
CA LEU A 157 -11.26 0.43 -1.47
C LEU A 157 -12.07 -0.01 -0.24
N ILE A 158 -11.61 0.30 0.98
CA ILE A 158 -12.34 -0.02 2.22
C ILE A 158 -13.74 0.60 2.20
N VAL A 159 -13.84 1.89 1.83
CA VAL A 159 -15.15 2.58 1.75
C VAL A 159 -16.07 1.91 0.71
N LEU A 160 -15.52 1.54 -0.45
CA LEU A 160 -16.26 0.84 -1.49
C LEU A 160 -16.71 -0.59 -1.07
N GLU A 161 -15.99 -1.23 -0.13
CA GLU A 161 -16.41 -2.53 0.43
C GLU A 161 -17.55 -2.37 1.45
N ILE A 162 -17.46 -1.37 2.34
CA ILE A 162 -18.46 -1.11 3.40
C ILE A 162 -19.80 -0.65 2.80
N GLY A 163 -19.77 0.21 1.79
CA GLY A 163 -20.99 0.79 1.18
C GLY A 163 -21.96 -0.21 0.57
N ARG A 164 -21.60 -1.51 0.50
CA ARG A 164 -22.48 -2.59 0.03
C ARG A 164 -23.22 -3.36 1.13
N ALA A 165 -22.96 -3.06 2.38
CA ALA A 165 -23.61 -3.78 3.48
C ALA A 165 -25.08 -3.40 3.66
N HIS A 166 -25.58 -2.41 2.96
CA HIS A 166 -26.92 -1.83 3.14
C HIS A 166 -27.83 -1.84 1.90
N VAL A 167 -27.50 -2.65 0.85
CA VAL A 167 -28.39 -2.81 -0.33
C VAL A 167 -28.72 -4.27 -0.57
#